data_b5c92f9171b00700cbde4b19dc4e37a6
#
_entry.id   b5c92f9171b00700cbde4b19dc4e37a6
#
_cell.length_a   1.000
_cell.length_b   1.000
_cell.length_c   1.000
_cell.angle_alpha   90.00
_cell.angle_beta   90.00
_cell.angle_gamma   90.00
#
_symmetry.space_group_name_H-M   'P 1'
#
loop_
_entity.id
_entity.type
_entity.pdbx_description
1 polymer ?
#
loop_
_entity_poly.entity_id
_entity_poly.type
_entity_poly.pdbx_seq_one_letter_code
_entity_poly.pdbx_strand_id
1 'polypeptide(L)'
;KSPSQADAREVAKFGKDDPYTATENNYQYPSMITSSAIAGLIGLIISYAIAIPLGSAMARHKNTWIDSFSTGALTFLLALPTIALVYIVRLIGSSIGLPDSFPILGAGDWRSYVLPAVILGLLGAPSTAIWIRRYMIDLQSQDFVRFARAKGLSEKEISNKHIFKNAMVPLVSGIPGAVIGVIAGATLTETVFAFPGMGKML
;
A
#
# COMPACT_ATOMS: atom_id res chain seq x y z
N LYS A 1 -47.29 -10.82 7.34
CA LYS A 1 -47.06 -12.14 7.94
C LYS A 1 -45.85 -12.04 8.82
N SER A 2 -46.01 -12.24 10.14
CA SER A 2 -44.88 -12.31 11.06
C SER A 2 -43.95 -13.46 10.67
N PRO A 3 -42.60 -13.32 10.83
CA PRO A 3 -41.67 -14.41 10.62
C PRO A 3 -42.12 -15.63 11.41
N SER A 4 -42.08 -16.78 10.77
CA SER A 4 -42.56 -18.01 11.39
C SER A 4 -41.68 -18.36 12.59
N GLN A 5 -42.25 -18.98 13.64
CA GLN A 5 -41.46 -19.46 14.79
C GLN A 5 -40.38 -20.49 14.42
N ALA A 6 -40.42 -21.03 13.19
CA ALA A 6 -39.39 -21.87 12.62
C ALA A 6 -38.11 -21.09 12.32
N ASP A 7 -38.24 -19.86 11.78
CA ASP A 7 -37.10 -19.01 11.48
C ASP A 7 -36.37 -18.55 12.74
N ALA A 8 -37.14 -18.29 13.83
CA ALA A 8 -36.57 -17.92 15.12
C ALA A 8 -35.82 -19.07 15.81
N ARG A 9 -36.23 -20.34 15.54
CA ARG A 9 -35.54 -21.53 16.06
C ARG A 9 -34.31 -21.91 15.27
N GLU A 10 -34.30 -21.63 13.97
CA GLU A 10 -33.11 -21.80 13.13
C GLU A 10 -32.04 -20.77 13.49
N VAL A 11 -32.41 -19.51 13.67
CA VAL A 11 -31.49 -18.44 14.12
C VAL A 11 -30.91 -18.73 15.50
N ALA A 12 -31.67 -19.36 16.38
CA ALA A 12 -31.21 -19.75 17.73
C ALA A 12 -30.24 -20.97 17.71
N LYS A 13 -30.23 -21.77 16.65
CA LYS A 13 -29.31 -22.92 16.46
C LYS A 13 -27.93 -22.50 15.99
N PHE A 14 -27.81 -21.43 15.22
CA PHE A 14 -26.55 -20.80 14.89
C PHE A 14 -26.20 -19.90 16.09
N GLY A 15 -25.35 -20.39 16.95
CA GLY A 15 -25.01 -19.74 18.21
C GLY A 15 -24.68 -18.26 18.07
N LYS A 16 -24.70 -17.54 19.16
CA LYS A 16 -24.41 -16.09 19.29
C LYS A 16 -23.05 -15.64 18.68
N ASP A 17 -22.27 -16.57 18.18
CA ASP A 17 -20.91 -16.39 17.69
C ASP A 17 -20.79 -16.52 16.15
N ASP A 18 -21.91 -16.62 15.42
CA ASP A 18 -21.87 -16.60 13.97
C ASP A 18 -21.59 -15.16 13.50
N PRO A 19 -20.45 -14.90 12.84
CA PRO A 19 -20.12 -13.59 12.32
C PRO A 19 -21.13 -13.03 11.30
N TYR A 20 -22.02 -13.85 10.77
CA TYR A 20 -23.11 -13.46 9.87
C TYR A 20 -24.43 -13.11 10.55
N THR A 21 -24.64 -13.48 11.83
CA THR A 21 -25.80 -13.05 12.62
C THR A 21 -25.61 -11.70 13.30
N ALA A 22 -24.49 -11.03 13.07
CA ALA A 22 -24.15 -9.71 13.61
C ALA A 22 -25.00 -8.55 13.04
N THR A 23 -26.23 -8.80 12.60
CA THR A 23 -27.16 -7.73 12.19
C THR A 23 -27.62 -6.87 13.38
N GLU A 24 -27.35 -7.25 14.62
CA GLU A 24 -27.69 -6.45 15.79
C GLU A 24 -26.52 -5.68 16.43
N ASN A 25 -25.27 -5.96 16.04
CA ASN A 25 -24.12 -5.25 16.59
C ASN A 25 -23.56 -4.20 15.61
N ASN A 26 -24.31 -3.12 15.40
CA ASN A 26 -23.86 -1.90 14.69
C ASN A 26 -22.57 -1.27 15.24
N TYR A 27 -21.97 -1.84 16.29
CA TYR A 27 -20.74 -1.32 16.92
C TYR A 27 -19.45 -1.94 16.38
N GLN A 28 -19.51 -3.00 15.57
CA GLN A 28 -18.29 -3.59 14.96
C GLN A 28 -17.85 -2.89 13.68
N TYR A 29 -18.76 -2.28 12.92
CA TYR A 29 -18.44 -1.59 11.68
C TYR A 29 -17.41 -0.47 11.82
N PRO A 30 -17.48 0.42 12.82
CA PRO A 30 -16.46 1.46 12.98
C PRO A 30 -15.06 0.90 13.24
N SER A 31 -14.95 -0.18 14.03
CA SER A 31 -13.66 -0.81 14.32
C SER A 31 -13.06 -1.51 13.09
N MET A 32 -13.88 -2.07 12.23
CA MET A 32 -13.45 -2.71 10.97
C MET A 32 -12.91 -1.69 9.95
N ILE A 33 -13.63 -0.59 9.76
CA ILE A 33 -13.23 0.52 8.89
C ILE A 33 -11.90 1.12 9.37
N THR A 34 -11.78 1.39 10.67
CA THR A 34 -10.55 1.94 11.25
C THR A 34 -9.38 0.99 11.11
N SER A 35 -9.61 -0.31 11.21
CA SER A 35 -8.59 -1.34 11.11
C SER A 35 -7.95 -1.41 9.73
N SER A 36 -8.75 -1.49 8.68
CA SER A 36 -8.26 -1.53 7.30
C SER A 36 -7.57 -0.22 6.90
N ALA A 37 -8.12 0.91 7.34
CA ALA A 37 -7.53 2.23 7.13
C ALA A 37 -6.15 2.34 7.79
N ILE A 38 -5.99 1.87 9.04
CA ILE A 38 -4.71 1.89 9.75
C ILE A 38 -3.66 1.05 8.99
N ALA A 39 -3.99 -0.20 8.62
CA ALA A 39 -3.09 -1.06 7.87
C ALA A 39 -2.70 -0.43 6.51
N GLY A 40 -3.67 0.15 5.82
CA GLY A 40 -3.43 0.83 4.55
C GLY A 40 -2.59 2.09 4.69
N LEU A 41 -2.81 2.91 5.73
CA LEU A 41 -1.98 4.10 6.01
C LEU A 41 -0.54 3.73 6.37
N ILE A 42 -0.34 2.69 7.17
CA ILE A 42 1.00 2.18 7.47
C ILE A 42 1.64 1.66 6.17
N GLY A 43 0.89 0.92 5.34
CA GLY A 43 1.34 0.47 4.03
C GLY A 43 1.75 1.63 3.11
N LEU A 44 0.98 2.70 3.08
CA LEU A 44 1.31 3.92 2.32
C LEU A 44 2.62 4.55 2.80
N ILE A 45 2.83 4.64 4.11
CA ILE A 45 4.07 5.16 4.70
C ILE A 45 5.26 4.27 4.30
N ILE A 46 5.11 2.94 4.41
CA ILE A 46 6.14 1.97 3.99
C ILE A 46 6.44 2.12 2.50
N SER A 47 5.39 2.23 1.66
CA SER A 47 5.54 2.44 0.22
C SER A 47 6.38 3.67 -0.10
N TYR A 48 6.08 4.81 0.51
CA TYR A 48 6.83 6.04 0.30
C TYR A 48 8.25 5.98 0.88
N ALA A 49 8.42 5.35 2.04
CA ALA A 49 9.74 5.16 2.64
C ALA A 49 10.69 4.34 1.76
N ILE A 50 10.16 3.40 0.99
CA ILE A 50 10.92 2.59 0.03
C ILE A 50 11.04 3.32 -1.32
N ALA A 51 9.95 3.85 -1.83
CA ALA A 51 9.88 4.40 -3.19
C ALA A 51 10.70 5.68 -3.36
N ILE A 52 10.71 6.57 -2.36
CA ILE A 52 11.41 7.85 -2.44
C ILE A 52 12.93 7.65 -2.58
N PRO A 53 13.62 6.91 -1.69
CA PRO A 53 15.04 6.69 -1.84
C PRO A 53 15.37 5.86 -3.09
N LEU A 54 14.59 4.83 -3.41
CA LEU A 54 14.81 3.97 -4.57
C LEU A 54 14.65 4.75 -5.88
N GLY A 55 13.54 5.44 -6.09
CA GLY A 55 13.28 6.22 -7.29
C GLY A 55 14.28 7.37 -7.47
N SER A 56 14.67 8.04 -6.37
CA SER A 56 15.68 9.08 -6.43
C SER A 56 17.09 8.54 -6.72
N ALA A 57 17.44 7.36 -6.20
CA ALA A 57 18.70 6.69 -6.53
C ALA A 57 18.75 6.30 -8.00
N MET A 58 17.68 5.71 -8.53
CA MET A 58 17.56 5.37 -9.96
C MET A 58 17.72 6.61 -10.86
N ALA A 59 17.07 7.72 -10.50
CA ALA A 59 17.17 8.97 -11.26
C ALA A 59 18.58 9.58 -11.25
N ARG A 60 19.31 9.47 -10.12
CA ARG A 60 20.70 9.94 -10.01
C ARG A 60 21.68 9.08 -10.79
N HIS A 61 21.41 7.80 -10.90
CA HIS A 61 22.21 6.84 -11.64
C HIS A 61 21.61 6.52 -13.02
N LYS A 62 20.93 7.50 -13.62
CA LYS A 62 20.33 7.38 -14.96
C LYS A 62 21.29 6.77 -15.97
N ASN A 63 20.78 5.83 -16.77
CA ASN A 63 21.52 5.13 -17.83
C ASN A 63 22.67 4.25 -17.32
N THR A 64 22.75 3.96 -16.03
CA THR A 64 23.67 2.93 -15.51
C THR A 64 22.96 1.56 -15.42
N TRP A 65 23.74 0.51 -15.21
CA TRP A 65 23.18 -0.83 -15.01
C TRP A 65 22.21 -0.91 -13.79
N ILE A 66 22.50 -0.11 -12.74
CA ILE A 66 21.63 -0.02 -11.54
C ILE A 66 20.25 0.50 -11.93
N ASP A 67 20.22 1.57 -12.70
CA ASP A 67 18.96 2.15 -13.17
C ASP A 67 18.19 1.19 -14.08
N SER A 68 18.88 0.58 -15.05
CA SER A 68 18.26 -0.36 -16.00
C SER A 68 17.74 -1.61 -15.32
N PHE A 69 18.53 -2.20 -14.42
CA PHE A 69 18.13 -3.38 -13.66
C PHE A 69 16.95 -3.08 -12.72
N SER A 70 17.04 -2.00 -11.94
CA SER A 70 15.95 -1.62 -11.02
C SER A 70 14.67 -1.31 -11.79
N THR A 71 14.75 -0.56 -12.89
CA THR A 71 13.58 -0.26 -13.73
C THR A 71 12.97 -1.55 -14.31
N GLY A 72 13.79 -2.46 -14.81
CA GLY A 72 13.35 -3.74 -15.34
C GLY A 72 12.69 -4.60 -14.27
N ALA A 73 13.32 -4.74 -13.11
CA ALA A 73 12.79 -5.52 -11.99
C ALA A 73 11.46 -4.96 -11.47
N LEU A 74 11.37 -3.64 -11.27
CA LEU A 74 10.14 -3.00 -10.82
C LEU A 74 9.02 -3.09 -11.86
N THR A 75 9.35 -2.95 -13.14
CA THR A 75 8.37 -3.11 -14.24
C THR A 75 7.89 -4.54 -14.32
N PHE A 76 8.78 -5.52 -14.14
CA PHE A 76 8.40 -6.93 -14.06
C PHE A 76 7.43 -7.20 -12.90
N LEU A 77 7.72 -6.67 -11.71
CA LEU A 77 6.80 -6.77 -10.57
C LEU A 77 5.43 -6.17 -10.85
N LEU A 78 5.38 -5.03 -11.56
CA LEU A 78 4.12 -4.38 -11.94
C LEU A 78 3.35 -5.15 -13.02
N ALA A 79 4.02 -5.97 -13.82
CA ALA A 79 3.38 -6.81 -14.83
C ALA A 79 2.69 -8.04 -14.22
N LEU A 80 3.06 -8.43 -13.00
CA LEU A 80 2.44 -9.56 -12.32
C LEU A 80 1.07 -9.16 -11.76
N PRO A 81 0.06 -10.03 -11.86
CA PRO A 81 -1.23 -9.77 -11.24
C PRO A 81 -1.08 -9.60 -9.73
N THR A 82 -1.60 -8.50 -9.20
CA THR A 82 -1.50 -8.16 -7.77
C THR A 82 -1.97 -9.31 -6.87
N ILE A 83 -3.05 -9.97 -7.25
CA ILE A 83 -3.59 -11.11 -6.51
C ILE A 83 -2.58 -12.27 -6.43
N ALA A 84 -1.87 -12.56 -7.52
CA ALA A 84 -0.84 -13.61 -7.53
C ALA A 84 0.32 -13.25 -6.59
N LEU A 85 0.78 -11.98 -6.61
CA LEU A 85 1.83 -11.51 -5.71
C LEU A 85 1.43 -11.63 -4.24
N VAL A 86 0.20 -11.26 -3.90
CA VAL A 86 -0.31 -11.37 -2.53
C VAL A 86 -0.32 -12.84 -2.08
N TYR A 87 -0.78 -13.76 -2.92
CA TYR A 87 -0.75 -15.20 -2.62
C TYR A 87 0.67 -15.76 -2.49
N ILE A 88 1.60 -15.35 -3.36
CA ILE A 88 3.01 -15.77 -3.29
C ILE A 88 3.64 -15.31 -1.96
N VAL A 89 3.45 -14.04 -1.60
CA VAL A 89 3.98 -13.52 -0.33
C VAL A 89 3.36 -14.23 0.87
N ARG A 90 2.07 -14.54 0.82
CA ARG A 90 1.41 -15.36 1.85
C ARG A 90 1.99 -16.76 1.95
N LEU A 91 2.22 -17.44 0.81
CA LEU A 91 2.85 -18.77 0.77
C LEU A 91 4.26 -18.75 1.36
N ILE A 92 5.09 -17.81 0.94
CA ILE A 92 6.44 -17.64 1.48
C ILE A 92 6.36 -17.35 2.98
N GLY A 93 5.48 -16.45 3.40
CA GLY A 93 5.25 -16.14 4.81
C GLY A 93 4.88 -17.37 5.63
N SER A 94 3.99 -18.22 5.10
CA SER A 94 3.57 -19.46 5.80
C SER A 94 4.71 -20.45 5.93
N SER A 95 5.60 -20.57 4.93
CA SER A 95 6.74 -21.49 4.97
C SER A 95 7.83 -21.08 5.96
N ILE A 96 7.91 -19.80 6.33
CA ILE A 96 8.87 -19.29 7.33
C ILE A 96 8.23 -19.02 8.69
N GLY A 97 7.01 -19.54 8.94
CA GLY A 97 6.31 -19.42 10.22
C GLY A 97 5.72 -18.04 10.52
N LEU A 98 5.62 -17.14 9.54
CA LEU A 98 5.01 -15.80 9.72
C LEU A 98 3.55 -15.84 10.19
N PRO A 99 2.67 -16.77 9.75
CA PRO A 99 1.31 -16.85 10.23
C PRO A 99 1.19 -17.07 11.74
N ASP A 100 2.13 -17.85 12.33
CA ASP A 100 2.15 -18.11 13.78
C ASP A 100 2.52 -16.85 14.57
N SER A 101 3.35 -15.99 13.97
CA SER A 101 3.77 -14.71 14.56
C SER A 101 2.81 -13.55 14.25
N PHE A 102 2.13 -13.61 13.09
CA PHE A 102 1.21 -12.58 12.59
C PHE A 102 -0.11 -13.22 12.17
N PRO A 103 -1.08 -13.36 13.07
CA PRO A 103 -2.36 -13.97 12.78
C PRO A 103 -3.08 -13.25 11.62
N ILE A 104 -3.59 -14.04 10.69
CA ILE A 104 -4.27 -13.53 9.48
C ILE A 104 -5.72 -13.16 9.79
N LEU A 105 -6.27 -13.71 10.86
CA LEU A 105 -7.67 -13.55 11.25
C LEU A 105 -7.77 -12.73 12.53
N GLY A 106 -8.45 -11.61 12.45
CA GLY A 106 -9.01 -10.95 13.60
C GLY A 106 -8.47 -9.55 13.91
N ALA A 107 -9.40 -8.59 13.89
CA ALA A 107 -9.19 -7.19 14.23
C ALA A 107 -8.85 -6.92 15.72
N GLY A 108 -8.52 -7.94 16.49
CA GLY A 108 -8.25 -7.81 17.93
C GLY A 108 -6.77 -7.72 18.31
N ASP A 109 -5.86 -8.19 17.45
CA ASP A 109 -4.42 -8.17 17.70
C ASP A 109 -3.71 -7.24 16.72
N TRP A 110 -2.89 -6.30 17.23
CA TRP A 110 -2.09 -5.38 16.40
C TRP A 110 -1.17 -6.10 15.39
N ARG A 111 -0.77 -7.32 15.70
CA ARG A 111 0.05 -8.17 14.82
C ARG A 111 -0.64 -8.51 13.51
N SER A 112 -1.97 -8.57 13.51
CA SER A 112 -2.79 -8.84 12.31
C SER A 112 -2.68 -7.75 11.25
N TYR A 113 -2.29 -6.53 11.62
CA TYR A 113 -2.15 -5.39 10.72
C TYR A 113 -0.79 -5.34 10.02
N VAL A 114 0.24 -5.94 10.64
CA VAL A 114 1.64 -5.80 10.17
C VAL A 114 1.81 -6.43 8.80
N LEU A 115 1.37 -7.66 8.61
CA LEU A 115 1.55 -8.37 7.35
C LEU A 115 0.81 -7.71 6.18
N PRO A 116 -0.50 -7.37 6.29
CA PRO A 116 -1.19 -6.60 5.26
C PRO A 116 -0.53 -5.25 4.95
N ALA A 117 -0.10 -4.51 5.98
CA ALA A 117 0.54 -3.22 5.80
C ALA A 117 1.87 -3.33 5.04
N VAL A 118 2.71 -4.31 5.38
CA VAL A 118 3.98 -4.57 4.68
C VAL A 118 3.72 -4.94 3.22
N ILE A 119 2.75 -5.81 2.96
CA ILE A 119 2.42 -6.23 1.60
C ILE A 119 1.90 -5.04 0.78
N LEU A 120 0.96 -4.26 1.31
CA LEU A 120 0.47 -3.06 0.64
C LEU A 120 1.59 -2.07 0.35
N GLY A 121 2.52 -1.90 1.30
CA GLY A 121 3.69 -1.05 1.13
C GLY A 121 4.61 -1.54 0.02
N LEU A 122 4.93 -2.82 0.00
CA LEU A 122 5.79 -3.43 -1.02
C LEU A 122 5.15 -3.41 -2.42
N LEU A 123 3.84 -3.62 -2.52
CA LEU A 123 3.12 -3.57 -3.80
C LEU A 123 2.96 -2.14 -4.33
N GLY A 124 2.84 -1.14 -3.46
CA GLY A 124 2.73 0.26 -3.85
C GLY A 124 4.06 0.91 -4.23
N ALA A 125 5.17 0.46 -3.64
CA ALA A 125 6.48 1.05 -3.82
C ALA A 125 6.99 1.06 -5.28
N PRO A 126 6.84 0.00 -6.10
CA PRO A 126 7.33 -0.03 -7.47
C PRO A 126 6.79 1.08 -8.37
N SER A 127 5.47 1.26 -8.38
CA SER A 127 4.83 2.29 -9.20
C SER A 127 5.28 3.70 -8.80
N THR A 128 5.30 3.97 -7.51
CA THR A 128 5.74 5.25 -6.96
C THR A 128 7.22 5.52 -7.24
N ALA A 129 8.09 4.52 -7.10
CA ALA A 129 9.52 4.65 -7.39
C ALA A 129 9.80 4.98 -8.87
N ILE A 130 9.13 4.26 -9.80
CA ILE A 130 9.25 4.53 -11.24
C ILE A 130 8.73 5.93 -11.57
N TRP A 131 7.64 6.35 -10.93
CA TRP A 131 7.09 7.68 -11.12
C TRP A 131 8.07 8.77 -10.66
N ILE A 132 8.65 8.65 -9.45
CA ILE A 132 9.66 9.58 -8.92
C ILE A 132 10.87 9.64 -9.85
N ARG A 133 11.36 8.47 -10.28
CA ARG A 133 12.48 8.39 -11.24
C ARG A 133 12.20 9.19 -12.50
N ARG A 134 11.07 8.94 -13.16
CA ARG A 134 10.68 9.64 -14.39
C ARG A 134 10.62 11.15 -14.16
N TYR A 135 9.92 11.58 -13.12
CA TYR A 135 9.73 12.98 -12.82
C TYR A 135 11.05 13.70 -12.50
N MET A 136 11.93 13.08 -11.73
CA MET A 136 13.27 13.63 -11.48
C MET A 136 14.11 13.74 -12.75
N ILE A 137 14.01 12.78 -13.67
CA ILE A 137 14.73 12.84 -14.94
C ILE A 137 14.22 13.97 -15.83
N ASP A 138 12.90 14.17 -15.89
CA ASP A 138 12.29 15.24 -16.66
C ASP A 138 12.70 16.63 -16.14
N LEU A 139 12.80 16.77 -14.82
CA LEU A 139 13.25 18.01 -14.19
C LEU A 139 14.72 18.34 -14.49
N GLN A 140 15.57 17.35 -14.77
CA GLN A 140 17.00 17.58 -15.09
C GLN A 140 17.21 18.42 -16.36
N SER A 141 16.25 18.41 -17.27
CA SER A 141 16.29 19.15 -18.53
C SER A 141 15.74 20.58 -18.44
N GLN A 142 15.16 20.96 -17.30
CA GLN A 142 14.49 22.25 -17.12
C GLN A 142 15.49 23.42 -17.00
N ASP A 143 15.02 24.61 -17.38
CA ASP A 143 15.87 25.81 -17.41
C ASP A 143 16.40 26.21 -16.03
N PHE A 144 15.63 26.00 -14.95
CA PHE A 144 16.12 26.31 -13.60
C PHE A 144 17.36 25.48 -13.23
N VAL A 145 17.51 24.27 -13.77
CA VAL A 145 18.71 23.43 -13.58
C VAL A 145 19.89 24.03 -14.35
N ARG A 146 19.66 24.50 -15.60
CA ARG A 146 20.68 25.19 -16.37
C ARG A 146 21.17 26.46 -15.68
N PHE A 147 20.25 27.24 -15.12
CA PHE A 147 20.60 28.44 -14.34
C PHE A 147 21.38 28.11 -13.07
N ALA A 148 21.04 27.02 -12.38
CA ALA A 148 21.75 26.58 -11.20
C ALA A 148 23.22 26.19 -11.54
N ARG A 149 23.42 25.49 -12.66
CA ARG A 149 24.78 25.18 -13.18
C ARG A 149 25.56 26.44 -13.57
N ALA A 150 24.91 27.40 -14.22
CA ALA A 150 25.55 28.67 -14.58
C ALA A 150 25.98 29.48 -13.35
N LYS A 151 25.30 29.31 -12.21
CA LYS A 151 25.67 29.88 -10.91
C LYS A 151 26.80 29.13 -10.21
N GLY A 152 27.32 28.06 -10.79
CA GLY A 152 28.43 27.29 -10.22
C GLY A 152 28.04 26.31 -9.11
N LEU A 153 26.75 25.96 -8.98
CA LEU A 153 26.29 24.95 -8.01
C LEU A 153 26.77 23.57 -8.44
N SER A 154 27.16 22.74 -7.46
CA SER A 154 27.56 21.37 -7.71
C SER A 154 26.36 20.50 -8.15
N GLU A 155 26.58 19.48 -8.97
CA GLU A 155 25.52 18.55 -9.41
C GLU A 155 24.79 17.89 -8.23
N LYS A 156 25.49 17.64 -7.10
CA LYS A 156 24.91 17.10 -5.88
C LYS A 156 23.93 18.09 -5.24
N GLU A 157 24.30 19.37 -5.21
CA GLU A 157 23.39 20.42 -4.69
C GLU A 157 22.18 20.63 -5.60
N ILE A 158 22.41 20.66 -6.90
CA ILE A 158 21.32 20.78 -7.89
C ILE A 158 20.36 19.61 -7.75
N SER A 159 20.88 18.37 -7.68
CA SER A 159 20.05 17.17 -7.53
C SER A 159 19.24 17.18 -6.24
N ASN A 160 19.84 17.53 -5.11
CA ASN A 160 19.18 17.45 -3.80
C ASN A 160 18.29 18.66 -3.50
N LYS A 161 18.76 19.87 -3.78
CA LYS A 161 18.05 21.10 -3.39
C LYS A 161 17.04 21.57 -4.42
N HIS A 162 17.32 21.32 -5.71
CA HIS A 162 16.49 21.84 -6.79
C HIS A 162 15.64 20.74 -7.45
N ILE A 163 16.24 19.65 -7.90
CA ILE A 163 15.49 18.60 -8.61
C ILE A 163 14.64 17.79 -7.65
N PHE A 164 15.22 17.20 -6.61
CA PHE A 164 14.49 16.36 -5.65
C PHE A 164 13.36 17.10 -4.97
N LYS A 165 13.62 18.33 -4.49
CA LYS A 165 12.60 19.13 -3.82
C LYS A 165 11.40 19.42 -4.75
N ASN A 166 11.64 19.78 -5.99
CA ASN A 166 10.59 20.03 -6.97
C ASN A 166 9.87 18.73 -7.39
N ALA A 167 10.61 17.61 -7.46
CA ALA A 167 10.01 16.31 -7.74
C ALA A 167 9.05 15.84 -6.64
N MET A 168 9.24 16.26 -5.39
CA MET A 168 8.35 15.90 -4.29
C MET A 168 7.04 16.68 -4.29
N VAL A 169 6.93 17.82 -4.97
CA VAL A 169 5.71 18.64 -4.97
C VAL A 169 4.48 17.86 -5.44
N PRO A 170 4.46 17.23 -6.63
CA PRO A 170 3.29 16.46 -7.05
C PRO A 170 3.09 15.18 -6.23
N LEU A 171 4.14 14.61 -5.63
CA LEU A 171 3.99 13.49 -4.70
C LEU A 171 3.21 13.92 -3.46
N VAL A 172 3.61 15.03 -2.84
CA VAL A 172 2.94 15.57 -1.65
C VAL A 172 1.50 15.99 -1.96
N SER A 173 1.25 16.64 -3.10
CA SER A 173 -0.11 16.99 -3.51
C SER A 173 -1.00 15.79 -3.83
N GLY A 174 -0.42 14.64 -4.15
CA GLY A 174 -1.12 13.36 -4.33
C GLY A 174 -1.49 12.64 -3.03
N ILE A 175 -0.87 12.98 -1.90
CA ILE A 175 -1.10 12.30 -0.60
C ILE A 175 -2.59 12.29 -0.19
N PRO A 176 -3.33 13.40 -0.26
CA PRO A 176 -4.75 13.37 0.11
C PRO A 176 -5.56 12.35 -0.70
N GLY A 177 -5.32 12.28 -2.01
CA GLY A 177 -5.96 11.28 -2.87
C GLY A 177 -5.56 9.84 -2.52
N ALA A 178 -4.29 9.62 -2.20
CA ALA A 178 -3.80 8.30 -1.75
C ALA A 178 -4.43 7.88 -0.41
N VAL A 179 -4.58 8.80 0.53
CA VAL A 179 -5.25 8.55 1.83
C VAL A 179 -6.72 8.21 1.61
N ILE A 180 -7.43 8.94 0.75
CA ILE A 180 -8.83 8.63 0.40
C ILE A 180 -8.92 7.24 -0.24
N GLY A 181 -8.01 6.90 -1.16
CA GLY A 181 -7.94 5.58 -1.79
C GLY A 181 -7.73 4.44 -0.78
N VAL A 182 -6.90 4.68 0.24
CA VAL A 182 -6.68 3.73 1.34
C VAL A 182 -7.94 3.54 2.17
N ILE A 183 -8.65 4.63 2.50
CA ILE A 183 -9.90 4.57 3.28
C ILE A 183 -11.01 3.88 2.49
N ALA A 184 -11.06 4.10 1.16
CA ALA A 184 -12.01 3.43 0.29
C ALA A 184 -11.83 1.90 0.24
N GLY A 185 -10.67 1.41 0.69
CA GLY A 185 -10.38 0.01 0.91
C GLY A 185 -9.71 -0.70 -0.27
N ALA A 186 -8.97 -1.73 0.08
CA ALA A 186 -8.27 -2.61 -0.87
C ALA A 186 -8.96 -3.97 -0.90
N THR A 187 -10.10 -4.07 -1.58
CA THR A 187 -10.99 -5.26 -1.62
C THR A 187 -10.22 -6.57 -1.83
N LEU A 188 -9.21 -6.57 -2.72
CA LEU A 188 -8.41 -7.77 -2.99
C LEU A 188 -7.59 -8.20 -1.77
N THR A 189 -6.93 -7.25 -1.12
CA THR A 189 -6.10 -7.54 0.06
C THR A 189 -6.97 -7.98 1.22
N GLU A 190 -8.08 -7.30 1.45
CA GLU A 190 -9.05 -7.63 2.49
C GLU A 190 -9.65 -9.04 2.28
N THR A 191 -9.89 -9.42 1.02
CA THR A 191 -10.41 -10.76 0.69
C THR A 191 -9.36 -11.84 0.93
N VAL A 192 -8.12 -11.64 0.49
CA VAL A 192 -7.05 -12.65 0.61
C VAL A 192 -6.62 -12.85 2.06
N PHE A 193 -6.57 -11.78 2.85
CA PHE A 193 -6.20 -11.85 4.27
C PHE A 193 -7.39 -12.06 5.21
N ALA A 194 -8.61 -12.27 4.66
CA ALA A 194 -9.85 -12.35 5.44
C ALA A 194 -10.01 -11.16 6.41
N PHE A 195 -9.48 -10.01 6.03
CA PHE A 195 -9.47 -8.82 6.85
C PHE A 195 -10.79 -8.07 6.68
N PRO A 196 -11.47 -7.71 7.76
CA PRO A 196 -12.70 -6.94 7.68
C PRO A 196 -12.37 -5.49 7.29
N GLY A 197 -12.76 -5.09 6.07
CA GLY A 197 -12.50 -3.75 5.58
C GLY A 197 -13.61 -3.23 4.66
N MET A 198 -13.52 -1.94 4.32
CA MET A 198 -14.52 -1.23 3.49
C MET A 198 -14.68 -1.83 2.10
N GLY A 199 -13.60 -2.34 1.50
CA GLY A 199 -13.66 -2.90 0.16
C GLY A 199 -14.50 -4.18 0.03
N LYS A 200 -14.73 -4.89 1.15
CA LYS A 200 -15.64 -6.05 1.20
C LYS A 200 -17.12 -5.66 1.37
N MET A 201 -17.37 -4.42 1.77
CA MET A 201 -18.72 -3.91 2.03
C MET A 201 -19.36 -3.26 0.81
N LEU A 202 -18.56 -2.99 -0.23
CA LEU A 202 -18.98 -2.46 -1.52
C LEU A 202 -19.25 -3.58 -2.52
#